data_7efdb23c1595d2e2e7d522e02186dcc5
#
_entry.id   7efdb23c1595d2e2e7d522e02186dcc5
#
_cell.length_a   1.000
_cell.length_b   1.000
_cell.length_c   1.000
_cell.angle_alpha   90.00
_cell.angle_beta   90.00
_cell.angle_gamma   90.00
#
_symmetry.space_group_name_H-M   'P 1'
#
loop_
_entity.id
_entity.type
_entity.pdbx_description
1 polymer ?
#
loop_
_entity_poly.entity_id
_entity_poly.type
_entity_poly.pdbx_seq_one_letter_code
_entity_poly.pdbx_strand_id
1 'polypeptide(L)'
;METALLIAVLVAFLAWRMMPTKGVNTISTAQLKTIINNKDKVFVDVRTPGEYKARGVKQFKNIPLGSDFSKLPKDKEIVVICQSGMRSKQACKQLKKLGYTKVTNVRGGMSAY
;
A
#
# COMPACT_ATOMS: atom_id res chain seq x y z
N MET A 1 40.35 -1.64 0.83
CA MET A 1 39.64 -0.64 0.01
C MET A 1 38.49 -1.27 -0.78
N GLU A 2 38.71 -2.34 -1.52
CA GLU A 2 37.68 -2.99 -2.32
C GLU A 2 36.53 -3.53 -1.49
N THR A 3 36.83 -4.11 -0.32
CA THR A 3 35.80 -4.63 0.59
C THR A 3 34.89 -3.53 1.13
N ALA A 4 35.45 -2.37 1.48
CA ALA A 4 34.67 -1.22 1.97
C ALA A 4 33.75 -0.67 0.87
N LEU A 5 34.21 -0.64 -0.39
CA LEU A 5 33.41 -0.20 -1.52
C LEU A 5 32.24 -1.17 -1.77
N LEU A 6 32.48 -2.49 -1.70
CA LEU A 6 31.44 -3.50 -1.86
C LEU A 6 30.38 -3.42 -0.78
N ILE A 7 30.79 -3.19 0.48
CA ILE A 7 29.86 -3.00 1.60
C ILE A 7 29.03 -1.74 1.39
N ALA A 8 29.65 -0.63 0.97
CA ALA A 8 28.93 0.61 0.72
C ALA A 8 27.89 0.44 -0.41
N VAL A 9 28.22 -0.26 -1.49
CA VAL A 9 27.30 -0.55 -2.59
C VAL A 9 26.14 -1.43 -2.11
N LEU A 10 26.42 -2.46 -1.29
CA LEU A 10 25.40 -3.35 -0.75
C LEU A 10 24.45 -2.58 0.16
N VAL A 11 24.97 -1.75 1.07
CA VAL A 11 24.15 -0.93 1.97
C VAL A 11 23.28 0.03 1.15
N ALA A 12 23.83 0.70 0.15
CA ALA A 12 23.08 1.59 -0.73
C ALA A 12 21.97 0.85 -1.48
N PHE A 13 22.27 -0.36 -1.99
CA PHE A 13 21.29 -1.20 -2.68
C PHE A 13 20.14 -1.64 -1.76
N LEU A 14 20.45 -2.09 -0.54
CA LEU A 14 19.46 -2.48 0.45
C LEU A 14 18.61 -1.29 0.88
N ALA A 15 19.23 -0.14 1.12
CA ALA A 15 18.52 1.09 1.45
C ALA A 15 17.57 1.49 0.31
N TRP A 16 18.03 1.39 -0.94
CA TRP A 16 17.18 1.70 -2.10
C TRP A 16 15.97 0.78 -2.19
N ARG A 17 16.15 -0.53 -1.94
CA ARG A 17 15.04 -1.50 -1.93
C ARG A 17 14.02 -1.23 -0.82
N MET A 18 14.46 -0.69 0.30
CA MET A 18 13.62 -0.38 1.46
C MET A 18 12.95 0.98 1.35
N MET A 19 13.36 1.82 0.41
CA MET A 19 12.76 3.13 0.22
C MET A 19 11.30 3.03 -0.21
N PRO A 20 10.43 3.92 0.29
CA PRO A 20 9.04 3.99 -0.19
C PRO A 20 9.02 4.23 -1.69
N THR A 21 8.01 3.69 -2.35
CA THR A 21 7.79 3.94 -3.78
C THR A 21 7.51 5.42 -4.00
N LYS A 22 8.24 6.04 -4.94
CA LYS A 22 8.06 7.45 -5.26
C LYS A 22 6.61 7.73 -5.66
N GLY A 23 6.03 8.77 -5.05
CA GLY A 23 4.64 9.15 -5.30
C GLY A 23 3.60 8.36 -4.53
N VAL A 24 4.01 7.45 -3.64
CA VAL A 24 3.12 6.72 -2.75
C VAL A 24 3.26 7.29 -1.33
N ASN A 25 2.16 7.75 -0.77
CA ASN A 25 2.11 8.17 0.63
C ASN A 25 2.02 6.96 1.55
N THR A 26 2.48 7.12 2.77
CA THR A 26 2.35 6.09 3.80
C THR A 26 1.72 6.71 5.04
N ILE A 27 0.68 6.07 5.56
CA ILE A 27 0.00 6.48 6.78
C ILE A 27 0.01 5.34 7.80
N SER A 28 -0.13 5.70 9.07
CA SER A 28 -0.32 4.74 10.15
C SER A 28 -1.79 4.31 10.25
N THR A 29 -2.07 3.24 10.99
CA THR A 29 -3.46 2.83 11.27
C THR A 29 -4.20 3.88 12.11
N ALA A 30 -3.50 4.59 12.99
CA ALA A 30 -4.10 5.69 13.74
C ALA A 30 -4.54 6.82 12.81
N GLN A 31 -3.72 7.19 11.83
CA GLN A 31 -4.08 8.18 10.82
C GLN A 31 -5.24 7.68 9.93
N LEU A 32 -5.24 6.39 9.58
CA LEU A 32 -6.33 5.78 8.82
C LEU A 32 -7.67 5.99 9.53
N LYS A 33 -7.72 5.77 10.84
CA LYS A 33 -8.96 5.90 11.62
C LYS A 33 -9.54 7.30 11.57
N THR A 34 -8.71 8.32 11.35
CA THR A 34 -9.18 9.70 11.21
C THR A 34 -9.83 9.99 9.86
N ILE A 35 -9.54 9.20 8.83
CA ILE A 35 -10.00 9.42 7.46
C ILE A 35 -10.95 8.33 6.94
N ILE A 36 -11.19 7.27 7.72
CA ILE A 36 -11.90 6.06 7.27
C ILE A 36 -13.33 6.34 6.78
N ASN A 37 -13.95 7.43 7.22
CA ASN A 37 -15.30 7.80 6.81
C ASN A 37 -15.32 8.87 5.71
N ASN A 38 -14.17 9.26 5.18
CA ASN A 38 -14.09 10.24 4.10
C ASN A 38 -14.50 9.60 2.77
N LYS A 39 -15.64 10.06 2.23
CA LYS A 39 -16.22 9.52 1.00
C LYS A 39 -15.50 9.98 -0.27
N ASP A 40 -14.59 10.95 -0.17
CA ASP A 40 -13.76 11.40 -1.30
C ASP A 40 -12.57 10.49 -1.55
N LYS A 41 -12.35 9.50 -0.70
CA LYS A 41 -11.27 8.52 -0.81
C LYS A 41 -11.85 7.14 -1.12
N VAL A 42 -11.08 6.32 -1.80
CA VAL A 42 -11.43 4.91 -2.08
C VAL A 42 -10.53 4.03 -1.22
N PHE A 43 -11.12 3.19 -0.40
CA PHE A 43 -10.40 2.28 0.48
C PHE A 43 -10.43 0.88 -0.11
N VAL A 44 -9.25 0.29 -0.32
CA VAL A 44 -9.08 -1.01 -0.98
C VAL A 44 -8.28 -1.96 -0.09
N ASP A 45 -8.87 -3.12 0.21
CA ASP A 45 -8.21 -4.22 0.91
C ASP A 45 -7.76 -5.24 -0.13
N VAL A 46 -6.44 -5.43 -0.26
CA VAL A 46 -5.85 -6.30 -1.28
C VAL A 46 -5.53 -7.70 -0.75
N ARG A 47 -6.05 -8.04 0.44
CA ARG A 47 -5.94 -9.39 0.98
C ARG A 47 -6.84 -10.36 0.22
N THR A 48 -6.69 -11.64 0.51
CA THR A 48 -7.59 -12.65 -0.06
C THR A 48 -9.04 -12.45 0.41
N PRO A 49 -10.03 -12.92 -0.35
CA PRO A 49 -11.43 -12.86 0.08
C PRO A 49 -11.67 -13.53 1.43
N GLY A 50 -10.98 -14.65 1.71
CA GLY A 50 -11.08 -15.34 2.99
C GLY A 50 -10.59 -14.51 4.17
N GLU A 51 -9.46 -13.85 4.02
CA GLU A 51 -8.93 -12.93 5.04
C GLU A 51 -9.90 -11.77 5.31
N TYR A 52 -10.41 -11.18 4.25
CA TYR A 52 -11.38 -10.07 4.35
C TYR A 52 -12.67 -10.53 5.02
N LYS A 53 -13.19 -11.70 4.66
CA LYS A 53 -14.41 -12.26 5.24
C LYS A 53 -14.23 -12.57 6.73
N ALA A 54 -13.06 -13.07 7.13
CA ALA A 54 -12.77 -13.40 8.51
C ALA A 54 -12.62 -12.15 9.40
N ARG A 55 -11.96 -11.11 8.88
CA ARG A 55 -11.77 -9.83 9.58
C ARG A 55 -11.54 -8.72 8.57
N GLY A 56 -12.60 -8.09 8.12
CA GLY A 56 -12.53 -6.96 7.21
C GLY A 56 -13.16 -5.71 7.81
N VAL A 57 -12.75 -4.57 7.30
CA VAL A 57 -13.33 -3.27 7.66
C VAL A 57 -14.30 -2.87 6.55
N LYS A 58 -15.54 -2.60 6.91
CA LYS A 58 -16.62 -2.42 5.92
C LYS A 58 -16.40 -1.26 4.94
N GLN A 59 -15.64 -0.25 5.33
CA GLN A 59 -15.29 0.88 4.46
C GLN A 59 -14.33 0.49 3.34
N PHE A 60 -13.62 -0.62 3.49
CA PHE A 60 -12.71 -1.14 2.48
C PHE A 60 -13.44 -2.08 1.53
N LYS A 61 -13.22 -1.87 0.23
CA LYS A 61 -13.62 -2.81 -0.81
C LYS A 61 -12.52 -3.86 -0.96
N ASN A 62 -12.88 -5.13 -0.94
CA ASN A 62 -11.91 -6.20 -1.14
C ASN A 62 -11.63 -6.39 -2.63
N ILE A 63 -10.44 -6.01 -3.04
CA ILE A 63 -9.93 -6.24 -4.40
C ILE A 63 -8.57 -6.91 -4.24
N PRO A 64 -8.49 -8.25 -4.26
CA PRO A 64 -7.25 -8.96 -3.97
C PRO A 64 -6.10 -8.57 -4.89
N LEU A 65 -4.87 -8.62 -4.37
CA LEU A 65 -3.67 -8.41 -5.18
C LEU A 65 -3.68 -9.38 -6.36
N GLY A 66 -3.34 -8.87 -7.55
CA GLY A 66 -3.44 -9.61 -8.79
C GLY A 66 -4.74 -9.39 -9.56
N SER A 67 -5.71 -8.71 -8.95
CA SER A 67 -6.94 -8.29 -9.63
C SER A 67 -6.69 -7.09 -10.53
N ASP A 68 -7.66 -6.77 -11.37
CA ASP A 68 -7.62 -5.58 -12.23
C ASP A 68 -8.04 -4.34 -11.42
N PHE A 69 -7.10 -3.42 -11.21
CA PHE A 69 -7.37 -2.15 -10.51
C PHE A 69 -7.79 -1.02 -11.45
N SER A 70 -7.84 -1.24 -12.77
CA SER A 70 -8.07 -0.17 -13.74
C SER A 70 -9.46 0.45 -13.66
N LYS A 71 -10.40 -0.22 -13.00
CA LYS A 71 -11.78 0.26 -12.84
C LYS A 71 -11.94 1.26 -11.70
N LEU A 72 -10.93 1.43 -10.85
CA LEU A 72 -10.99 2.40 -9.76
C LEU A 72 -10.95 3.83 -10.32
N PRO A 73 -11.63 4.80 -9.66
CA PRO A 73 -11.61 6.19 -10.11
C PRO A 73 -10.21 6.79 -9.99
N LYS A 74 -9.75 7.51 -11.02
CA LYS A 74 -8.41 8.10 -11.04
C LYS A 74 -8.36 9.51 -10.42
N ASP A 75 -9.48 10.11 -10.19
CA ASP A 75 -9.61 11.44 -9.60
C ASP A 75 -9.69 11.41 -8.06
N LYS A 76 -9.69 10.23 -7.46
CA LYS A 76 -9.75 10.06 -6.01
C LYS A 76 -8.46 9.45 -5.48
N GLU A 77 -8.17 9.73 -4.21
CA GLU A 77 -7.09 9.05 -3.50
C GLU A 77 -7.47 7.59 -3.24
N ILE A 78 -6.57 6.68 -3.57
CA ILE A 78 -6.73 5.25 -3.30
C ILE A 78 -5.90 4.90 -2.07
N VAL A 79 -6.57 4.47 -1.01
CA VAL A 79 -5.94 4.05 0.25
C VAL A 79 -5.97 2.53 0.29
N VAL A 80 -4.80 1.91 0.39
CA VAL A 80 -4.63 0.46 0.23
C VAL A 80 -4.13 -0.16 1.52
N ILE A 81 -4.77 -1.24 1.94
CA ILE A 81 -4.40 -2.01 3.14
C ILE A 81 -4.22 -3.49 2.78
N CYS A 82 -3.32 -4.15 3.49
CA CYS A 82 -3.21 -5.61 3.52
C CYS A 82 -2.99 -6.08 4.95
N GLN A 83 -2.51 -7.31 5.17
CA GLN A 83 -2.31 -7.82 6.52
C GLN A 83 -1.14 -7.16 7.25
N SER A 84 0.00 -6.97 6.56
CA SER A 84 1.25 -6.48 7.17
C SER A 84 1.86 -5.25 6.49
N GLY A 85 1.32 -4.85 5.34
CA GLY A 85 1.84 -3.73 4.55
C GLY A 85 2.63 -4.13 3.30
N MET A 86 2.95 -5.41 3.10
CA MET A 86 3.78 -5.87 1.98
C MET A 86 2.99 -5.99 0.68
N ARG A 87 1.85 -6.67 0.69
CA ARG A 87 1.00 -6.82 -0.50
C ARG A 87 0.42 -5.48 -0.94
N SER A 88 0.04 -4.64 0.02
CA SER A 88 -0.47 -3.29 -0.27
C SER A 88 0.59 -2.42 -0.93
N LYS A 89 1.86 -2.57 -0.55
CA LYS A 89 2.98 -1.88 -1.17
C LYS A 89 3.12 -2.26 -2.64
N GLN A 90 2.98 -3.55 -2.96
CA GLN A 90 2.98 -4.03 -4.35
C GLN A 90 1.78 -3.48 -5.14
N ALA A 91 0.60 -3.48 -4.52
CA ALA A 91 -0.61 -2.93 -5.14
C ALA A 91 -0.45 -1.43 -5.44
N CYS A 92 0.15 -0.68 -4.53
CA CYS A 92 0.44 0.74 -4.74
C CYS A 92 1.35 0.97 -5.94
N LYS A 93 2.36 0.13 -6.13
CA LYS A 93 3.24 0.19 -7.30
C LYS A 93 2.47 -0.05 -8.60
N GLN A 94 1.57 -1.02 -8.59
CA GLN A 94 0.72 -1.32 -9.76
C GLN A 94 -0.21 -0.15 -10.07
N LEU A 95 -0.82 0.44 -9.04
CA LEU A 95 -1.68 1.61 -9.21
C LEU A 95 -0.92 2.79 -9.82
N LYS A 96 0.29 3.05 -9.37
CA LYS A 96 1.12 4.11 -9.96
C LYS A 96 1.41 3.84 -11.43
N LYS A 97 1.70 2.59 -11.80
CA LYS A 97 1.91 2.22 -13.21
C LYS A 97 0.65 2.41 -14.05
N LEU A 98 -0.52 2.24 -13.46
CA LEU A 98 -1.81 2.44 -14.15
C LEU A 98 -2.20 3.91 -14.27
N GLY A 99 -1.42 4.84 -13.72
CA GLY A 99 -1.66 6.26 -13.84
C GLY A 99 -2.38 6.91 -12.66
N TYR A 100 -2.57 6.19 -11.56
CA TYR A 100 -3.12 6.78 -10.34
C TYR A 100 -2.09 7.71 -9.71
N THR A 101 -2.49 8.95 -9.41
CA THR A 101 -1.57 9.97 -8.90
C THR A 101 -1.59 10.07 -7.38
N LYS A 102 -2.70 9.71 -6.75
CA LYS A 102 -2.89 9.79 -5.29
C LYS A 102 -3.06 8.38 -4.74
N VAL A 103 -1.98 7.80 -4.26
CA VAL A 103 -1.96 6.42 -3.75
C VAL A 103 -1.33 6.43 -2.37
N THR A 104 -1.98 5.78 -1.41
CA THR A 104 -1.57 5.74 -0.01
C THR A 104 -1.54 4.30 0.48
N ASN A 105 -0.43 3.90 1.08
CA ASN A 105 -0.27 2.61 1.74
C ASN A 105 -0.49 2.75 3.25
N VAL A 106 -1.22 1.83 3.85
CA VAL A 106 -1.40 1.77 5.31
C VAL A 106 -0.30 0.90 5.91
N ARG A 107 0.64 1.53 6.61
CA ARG A 107 1.76 0.86 7.26
C ARG A 107 1.26 -0.07 8.38
N GLY A 108 1.79 -1.29 8.41
CA GLY A 108 1.43 -2.30 9.40
C GLY A 108 0.13 -3.03 9.10
N GLY A 109 -0.71 -2.48 8.22
CA GLY A 109 -1.91 -3.14 7.73
C GLY A 109 -2.90 -3.54 8.84
N MET A 110 -3.65 -4.60 8.57
CA MET A 110 -4.65 -5.12 9.53
C MET A 110 -4.03 -5.59 10.84
N SER A 111 -2.77 -6.04 10.82
CA SER A 111 -2.12 -6.47 12.08
C SER A 111 -1.90 -5.32 13.06
N ALA A 112 -1.80 -4.08 12.60
CA ALA A 112 -1.69 -2.89 13.44
C ALA A 112 -3.03 -2.17 13.66
N TYR A 113 -4.04 -2.54 12.91
CA TYR A 113 -5.39 -1.96 13.02
C TYR A 113 -6.12 -2.54 14.23
#